data_5eeced767f8dcab57cc86a60730cab8a
#
_entry.id   5eeced767f8dcab57cc86a60730cab8a
#
_cell.length_a   1.000
_cell.length_b   1.000
_cell.length_c   1.000
_cell.angle_alpha   90.00
_cell.angle_beta   90.00
_cell.angle_gamma   90.00
#
_symmetry.space_group_name_H-M   'P 1'
#
loop_
_entity.id
_entity.type
_entity.pdbx_description
1 polymer ?
#
loop_
_entity_poly.entity_id
_entity_poly.type
_entity_poly.pdbx_seq_one_letter_code
_entity_poly.pdbx_strand_id
1 'polypeptide(L)'
;LKGLPVIPRKRVFYKGKEIEEMDLDAILQIHPEIVIVDELAHSNVEGQRNAKRWQDVMELLDAGINVISAVNIQHIESLNDEIKAMVGIDVKERIPDRVLQEADEVVNIDLTAEELVERLKAGKIYAKDKIETALDNFFQTNNILQLRELALREVAFRVGKKVEEQLQTKDVRAKGMSRVV
;
A
#
# COMPACT_ATOMS: atom_id res chain seq x y z
N LEU A 1 -3.64 -6.63 15.99
CA LEU A 1 -3.21 -7.94 15.47
C LEU A 1 -2.86 -8.97 16.58
N LYS A 2 -3.25 -8.69 17.84
CA LYS A 2 -3.05 -9.68 18.93
C LYS A 2 -3.83 -10.95 18.62
N GLY A 3 -3.12 -12.11 18.67
CA GLY A 3 -3.73 -13.44 18.45
C GLY A 3 -3.62 -13.99 17.03
N LEU A 4 -3.13 -13.20 16.06
CA LEU A 4 -2.81 -13.75 14.75
C LEU A 4 -1.41 -14.40 14.77
N PRO A 5 -1.24 -15.56 14.10
CA PRO A 5 0.07 -16.15 13.93
C PRO A 5 0.97 -15.22 13.11
N VAL A 6 2.24 -15.14 13.49
CA VAL A 6 3.22 -14.31 12.80
C VAL A 6 4.26 -15.22 12.17
N ILE A 7 4.47 -15.08 10.87
CA ILE A 7 5.58 -15.72 10.17
C ILE A 7 6.85 -14.93 10.50
N PRO A 8 7.88 -15.54 11.07
CA PRO A 8 9.12 -14.84 11.40
C PRO A 8 9.76 -14.21 10.17
N ARG A 9 10.33 -13.02 10.35
CA ARG A 9 11.11 -12.40 9.28
C ARG A 9 12.41 -13.17 9.07
N LYS A 10 12.85 -13.26 7.82
CA LYS A 10 14.18 -13.80 7.53
C LYS A 10 15.25 -12.74 7.75
N ARG A 11 16.41 -13.17 8.23
CA ARG A 11 17.56 -12.31 8.43
C ARG A 11 18.46 -12.37 7.22
N VAL A 12 18.79 -11.19 6.71
CA VAL A 12 19.64 -11.00 5.52
C VAL A 12 20.85 -10.18 5.92
N PHE A 13 22.03 -10.67 5.62
CA PHE A 13 23.25 -9.93 5.87
C PHE A 13 23.62 -9.09 4.63
N TYR A 14 23.57 -7.75 4.80
CA TYR A 14 23.82 -6.82 3.71
C TYR A 14 24.72 -5.67 4.15
N LYS A 15 25.80 -5.42 3.41
CA LYS A 15 26.78 -4.35 3.68
C LYS A 15 27.24 -4.27 5.15
N GLY A 16 27.49 -5.43 5.75
CA GLY A 16 27.99 -5.52 7.13
C GLY A 16 26.93 -5.35 8.22
N LYS A 17 25.63 -5.32 7.86
CA LYS A 17 24.51 -5.24 8.80
C LYS A 17 23.54 -6.38 8.58
N GLU A 18 22.94 -6.85 9.66
CA GLU A 18 21.82 -7.78 9.63
C GLU A 18 20.53 -6.97 9.49
N ILE A 19 19.75 -7.31 8.47
CA ILE A 19 18.47 -6.66 8.13
C ILE A 19 17.39 -7.74 8.15
N GLU A 20 16.22 -7.40 8.65
CA GLU A 20 15.06 -8.30 8.66
C GLU A 20 14.16 -7.99 7.46
N GLU A 21 13.84 -9.03 6.68
CA GLU A 21 12.95 -8.97 5.53
C GLU A 21 11.79 -9.95 5.64
N MET A 22 10.73 -9.71 4.90
CA MET A 22 9.63 -10.67 4.79
C MET A 22 10.15 -11.99 4.21
N ASP A 23 9.76 -13.11 4.80
CA ASP A 23 10.12 -14.44 4.30
C ASP A 23 9.04 -14.94 3.32
N LEU A 24 9.16 -14.53 2.06
CA LEU A 24 8.24 -14.93 0.99
C LEU A 24 8.20 -16.46 0.82
N ASP A 25 9.35 -17.13 0.90
CA ASP A 25 9.41 -18.58 0.72
C ASP A 25 8.67 -19.32 1.84
N ALA A 26 8.81 -18.86 3.09
CA ALA A 26 8.07 -19.41 4.21
C ALA A 26 6.56 -19.20 4.07
N ILE A 27 6.11 -18.02 3.58
CA ILE A 27 4.68 -17.76 3.33
C ILE A 27 4.16 -18.70 2.25
N LEU A 28 4.86 -18.85 1.12
CA LEU A 28 4.49 -19.76 0.03
C LEU A 28 4.44 -21.22 0.50
N GLN A 29 5.38 -21.62 1.35
CA GLN A 29 5.41 -23.00 1.89
C GLN A 29 4.26 -23.27 2.85
N ILE A 30 3.92 -22.31 3.73
CA ILE A 30 2.80 -22.45 4.69
C ILE A 30 1.47 -22.38 3.95
N HIS A 31 1.40 -21.60 2.88
CA HIS A 31 0.23 -21.40 2.03
C HIS A 31 -1.02 -21.02 2.83
N PRO A 32 -1.02 -19.92 3.60
CA PRO A 32 -2.18 -19.49 4.36
C PRO A 32 -3.31 -19.08 3.42
N GLU A 33 -4.57 -19.19 3.87
CA GLU A 33 -5.72 -18.69 3.12
C GLU A 33 -5.66 -17.16 2.92
N ILE A 34 -5.20 -16.44 3.97
CA ILE A 34 -5.04 -14.98 3.95
C ILE A 34 -3.73 -14.61 4.65
N VAL A 35 -2.98 -13.69 4.09
CA VAL A 35 -1.80 -13.10 4.74
C VAL A 35 -1.92 -11.57 4.81
N ILE A 36 -1.46 -10.99 5.91
CA ILE A 36 -1.34 -9.53 6.07
C ILE A 36 0.10 -9.13 5.80
N VAL A 37 0.31 -8.28 4.81
CA VAL A 37 1.61 -7.76 4.40
C VAL A 37 1.57 -6.23 4.48
N ASP A 38 2.31 -5.64 5.40
CA ASP A 38 2.41 -4.19 5.56
C ASP A 38 3.52 -3.58 4.68
N GLU A 39 3.51 -2.25 4.54
CA GLU A 39 4.49 -1.48 3.78
C GLU A 39 4.65 -1.93 2.32
N LEU A 40 3.56 -1.97 1.56
CA LEU A 40 3.53 -2.46 0.17
C LEU A 40 4.58 -1.81 -0.75
N ALA A 41 4.99 -0.57 -0.49
CA ALA A 41 5.96 0.16 -1.30
C ALA A 41 7.44 -0.12 -0.92
N HIS A 42 7.67 -0.92 0.12
CA HIS A 42 9.01 -1.22 0.61
C HIS A 42 9.94 -1.74 -0.50
N SER A 43 11.18 -1.26 -0.47
CA SER A 43 12.26 -1.77 -1.33
C SER A 43 12.99 -2.88 -0.61
N ASN A 44 12.89 -4.09 -1.11
CA ASN A 44 13.59 -5.25 -0.56
C ASN A 44 15.12 -5.07 -0.66
N VAL A 45 15.84 -5.70 0.23
CA VAL A 45 17.30 -5.69 0.22
C VAL A 45 17.81 -6.32 -1.08
N GLU A 46 18.86 -5.73 -1.65
CA GLU A 46 19.52 -6.23 -2.86
C GLU A 46 19.91 -7.71 -2.70
N GLY A 47 19.64 -8.51 -3.73
CA GLY A 47 19.84 -9.96 -3.71
C GLY A 47 18.63 -10.78 -3.27
N GLN A 48 17.52 -10.13 -2.90
CA GLN A 48 16.25 -10.84 -2.73
C GLN A 48 15.65 -11.24 -4.09
N ARG A 49 14.71 -12.20 -4.10
CA ARG A 49 14.02 -12.69 -5.30
C ARG A 49 13.36 -11.54 -6.07
N ASN A 50 12.67 -10.66 -5.36
CA ASN A 50 12.02 -9.48 -5.90
C ASN A 50 12.67 -8.20 -5.33
N ALA A 51 12.76 -7.15 -6.15
CA ALA A 51 13.33 -5.87 -5.73
C ALA A 51 12.36 -5.06 -4.84
N LYS A 52 11.06 -5.35 -4.91
CA LYS A 52 10.01 -4.61 -4.24
C LYS A 52 9.00 -5.54 -3.58
N ARG A 53 8.48 -5.14 -2.42
CA ARG A 53 7.46 -5.90 -1.68
C ARG A 53 6.16 -6.09 -2.46
N TRP A 54 5.74 -5.11 -3.24
CA TRP A 54 4.57 -5.28 -4.09
C TRP A 54 4.73 -6.43 -5.10
N GLN A 55 5.94 -6.72 -5.56
CA GLN A 55 6.21 -7.88 -6.43
C GLN A 55 6.08 -9.20 -5.67
N ASP A 56 6.53 -9.23 -4.40
CA ASP A 56 6.31 -10.39 -3.54
C ASP A 56 4.81 -10.62 -3.33
N VAL A 57 4.04 -9.55 -3.14
CA VAL A 57 2.57 -9.63 -3.00
C VAL A 57 1.91 -10.17 -4.27
N MET A 58 2.35 -9.74 -5.46
CA MET A 58 1.84 -10.30 -6.72
C MET A 58 2.12 -11.80 -6.82
N GLU A 59 3.31 -12.24 -6.42
CA GLU A 59 3.68 -13.66 -6.41
C GLU A 59 2.81 -14.48 -5.43
N LEU A 60 2.44 -13.91 -4.27
CA LEU A 60 1.51 -14.53 -3.33
C LEU A 60 0.10 -14.68 -3.91
N LEU A 61 -0.38 -13.64 -4.61
CA LEU A 61 -1.68 -13.66 -5.29
C LEU A 61 -1.69 -14.69 -6.42
N ASP A 62 -0.62 -14.76 -7.22
CA ASP A 62 -0.46 -15.77 -8.29
C ASP A 62 -0.44 -17.20 -7.74
N ALA A 63 0.04 -17.38 -6.51
CA ALA A 63 -0.02 -18.65 -5.79
C ALA A 63 -1.40 -18.97 -5.20
N GLY A 64 -2.39 -18.08 -5.34
CA GLY A 64 -3.75 -18.27 -4.82
C GLY A 64 -3.92 -17.88 -3.34
N ILE A 65 -2.98 -17.15 -2.76
CA ILE A 65 -3.06 -16.66 -1.38
C ILE A 65 -3.71 -15.27 -1.38
N ASN A 66 -4.77 -15.08 -0.59
CA ASN A 66 -5.37 -13.77 -0.43
C ASN A 66 -4.46 -12.85 0.38
N VAL A 67 -4.33 -11.59 -0.03
CA VAL A 67 -3.45 -10.64 0.63
C VAL A 67 -4.23 -9.41 1.09
N ILE A 68 -4.05 -9.02 2.36
CA ILE A 68 -4.45 -7.72 2.89
C ILE A 68 -3.18 -6.90 3.05
N SER A 69 -3.08 -5.77 2.35
CA SER A 69 -1.90 -4.93 2.41
C SER A 69 -2.23 -3.48 2.73
N ALA A 70 -1.24 -2.72 3.20
CA ALA A 70 -1.36 -1.30 3.46
C ALA A 70 -0.34 -0.50 2.65
N VAL A 71 -0.78 0.65 2.16
CA VAL A 71 0.06 1.60 1.45
C VAL A 71 -0.37 3.02 1.77
N ASN A 72 0.59 3.92 1.94
CA ASN A 72 0.31 5.34 2.08
C ASN A 72 0.22 5.99 0.71
N ILE A 73 -0.65 6.98 0.56
CA ILE A 73 -0.94 7.67 -0.70
C ILE A 73 0.31 8.23 -1.40
N GLN A 74 1.32 8.67 -0.63
CA GLN A 74 2.56 9.21 -1.18
C GLN A 74 3.42 8.20 -1.96
N HIS A 75 3.11 6.92 -1.86
CA HIS A 75 3.84 5.86 -2.56
C HIS A 75 3.22 5.47 -3.91
N ILE A 76 2.12 6.08 -4.32
CA ILE A 76 1.49 5.82 -5.63
C ILE A 76 2.27 6.56 -6.71
N GLU A 77 2.71 5.84 -7.75
CA GLU A 77 3.64 6.37 -8.76
C GLU A 77 3.08 7.57 -9.52
N SER A 78 1.83 7.50 -9.98
CA SER A 78 1.18 8.60 -10.73
C SER A 78 0.98 9.87 -9.92
N LEU A 79 0.97 9.79 -8.59
CA LEU A 79 0.75 10.94 -7.70
C LEU A 79 2.05 11.60 -7.25
N ASN A 80 3.21 11.05 -7.63
CA ASN A 80 4.49 11.50 -7.08
C ASN A 80 4.81 12.98 -7.36
N ASP A 81 4.54 13.47 -8.57
CA ASP A 81 4.83 14.86 -8.93
C ASP A 81 3.92 15.83 -8.17
N GLU A 82 2.63 15.49 -8.03
CA GLU A 82 1.66 16.26 -7.24
C GLU A 82 2.07 16.31 -5.76
N ILE A 83 2.44 15.17 -5.19
CA ILE A 83 2.89 15.07 -3.80
C ILE A 83 4.20 15.84 -3.59
N LYS A 84 5.15 15.75 -4.51
CA LYS A 84 6.39 16.53 -4.45
C LYS A 84 6.14 18.03 -4.48
N ALA A 85 5.17 18.48 -5.28
CA ALA A 85 4.77 19.89 -5.32
C ALA A 85 4.09 20.33 -4.02
N MET A 86 3.28 19.46 -3.39
CA MET A 86 2.56 19.75 -2.16
C MET A 86 3.47 19.80 -0.93
N VAL A 87 4.28 18.75 -0.72
CA VAL A 87 5.03 18.55 0.52
C VAL A 87 6.53 18.79 0.37
N GLY A 88 7.03 19.06 -0.84
CA GLY A 88 8.45 19.32 -1.12
C GLY A 88 9.36 18.09 -1.03
N ILE A 89 8.80 16.88 -0.90
CA ILE A 89 9.55 15.63 -0.70
C ILE A 89 9.42 14.74 -1.93
N ASP A 90 10.55 14.29 -2.46
CA ASP A 90 10.62 13.29 -3.53
C ASP A 90 10.58 11.88 -2.91
N VAL A 91 9.41 11.24 -3.00
CA VAL A 91 9.22 9.89 -2.47
C VAL A 91 9.81 8.87 -3.45
N LYS A 92 10.82 8.13 -2.99
CA LYS A 92 11.56 7.15 -3.82
C LYS A 92 10.93 5.77 -3.84
N GLU A 93 10.31 5.37 -2.74
CA GLU A 93 9.60 4.10 -2.66
C GLU A 93 8.22 4.26 -3.27
N ARG A 94 7.97 3.57 -4.38
CA ARG A 94 6.73 3.73 -5.16
C ARG A 94 6.18 2.38 -5.56
N ILE A 95 4.87 2.34 -5.71
CA ILE A 95 4.14 1.23 -6.33
C ILE A 95 3.53 1.70 -7.65
N PRO A 96 3.57 0.88 -8.70
CA PRO A 96 2.87 1.16 -9.94
C PRO A 96 1.35 1.18 -9.73
N ASP A 97 0.64 2.05 -10.43
CA ASP A 97 -0.82 2.19 -10.32
C ASP A 97 -1.56 0.89 -10.62
N ARG A 98 -1.01 0.05 -11.48
CA ARG A 98 -1.58 -1.27 -11.80
C ARG A 98 -1.77 -2.15 -10.57
N VAL A 99 -0.90 -2.07 -9.56
CA VAL A 99 -1.00 -2.87 -8.33
C VAL A 99 -2.30 -2.56 -7.58
N LEU A 100 -2.69 -1.27 -7.57
CA LEU A 100 -3.97 -0.88 -6.99
C LEU A 100 -5.15 -1.18 -7.92
N GLN A 101 -4.93 -1.24 -9.25
CA GLN A 101 -5.98 -1.61 -10.21
C GLN A 101 -6.34 -3.08 -10.11
N GLU A 102 -5.39 -3.94 -9.74
CA GLU A 102 -5.58 -5.37 -9.54
C GLU A 102 -6.21 -5.70 -8.18
N ALA A 103 -6.31 -4.73 -7.26
CA ALA A 103 -6.94 -4.94 -5.97
C ALA A 103 -8.47 -5.12 -6.11
N ASP A 104 -9.01 -6.17 -5.47
CA ASP A 104 -10.45 -6.42 -5.42
C ASP A 104 -11.17 -5.34 -4.63
N GLU A 105 -10.56 -4.84 -3.57
CA GLU A 105 -11.09 -3.80 -2.71
C GLU A 105 -10.00 -2.81 -2.28
N VAL A 106 -10.34 -1.53 -2.31
CA VAL A 106 -9.49 -0.44 -1.80
C VAL A 106 -10.27 0.31 -0.73
N VAL A 107 -9.74 0.30 0.49
CA VAL A 107 -10.36 0.94 1.66
C VAL A 107 -9.49 2.12 2.10
N ASN A 108 -10.09 3.30 2.24
CA ASN A 108 -9.42 4.45 2.83
C ASN A 108 -9.56 4.40 4.36
N ILE A 109 -8.43 4.32 5.05
CA ILE A 109 -8.36 4.47 6.51
C ILE A 109 -8.11 5.95 6.79
N ASP A 110 -9.17 6.69 7.01
CA ASP A 110 -9.11 8.13 7.23
C ASP A 110 -8.90 8.45 8.72
N LEU A 111 -7.90 9.29 8.99
CA LEU A 111 -7.62 9.88 10.30
C LEU A 111 -7.60 11.40 10.16
N THR A 112 -8.09 12.10 11.18
CA THR A 112 -7.97 13.57 11.19
C THR A 112 -6.50 13.98 11.36
N ALA A 113 -6.17 15.20 10.92
CA ALA A 113 -4.82 15.71 11.07
C ALA A 113 -4.40 15.77 12.55
N GLU A 114 -5.35 16.13 13.42
CA GLU A 114 -5.15 16.19 14.88
C GLU A 114 -4.81 14.81 15.46
N GLU A 115 -5.61 13.78 15.11
CA GLU A 115 -5.37 12.41 15.58
C GLU A 115 -4.03 11.86 15.10
N LEU A 116 -3.63 12.19 13.86
CA LEU A 116 -2.35 11.75 13.29
C LEU A 116 -1.18 12.43 14.03
N VAL A 117 -1.27 13.73 14.28
CA VAL A 117 -0.27 14.48 15.05
C VAL A 117 -0.19 13.98 16.49
N GLU A 118 -1.31 13.68 17.14
CA GLU A 118 -1.33 13.11 18.49
C GLU A 118 -0.66 11.72 18.52
N ARG A 119 -0.93 10.85 17.55
CA ARG A 119 -0.26 9.55 17.43
C ARG A 119 1.24 9.68 17.23
N LEU A 120 1.67 10.67 16.43
CA LEU A 120 3.07 10.98 16.21
C LEU A 120 3.73 11.41 17.53
N LYS A 121 3.16 12.39 18.23
CA LYS A 121 3.65 12.88 19.53
C LYS A 121 3.70 11.78 20.61
N ALA A 122 2.76 10.84 20.55
CA ALA A 122 2.73 9.68 21.44
C ALA A 122 3.79 8.61 21.11
N GLY A 123 4.62 8.81 20.07
CA GLY A 123 5.65 7.86 19.64
C GLY A 123 5.09 6.59 19.00
N LYS A 124 3.86 6.64 18.48
CA LYS A 124 3.20 5.48 17.86
C LYS A 124 3.54 5.31 16.37
N ILE A 125 4.18 6.32 15.76
CA ILE A 125 4.54 6.34 14.34
C ILE A 125 6.07 6.31 14.19
N TYR A 126 6.77 7.19 14.91
CA TYR A 126 8.24 7.26 14.92
C TYR A 126 8.81 7.18 16.32
N ALA A 127 10.08 6.79 16.41
CA ALA A 127 10.85 6.88 17.65
C ALA A 127 10.96 8.36 18.11
N LYS A 128 11.05 8.57 19.42
CA LYS A 128 10.96 9.91 20.03
C LYS A 128 11.96 10.93 19.49
N ASP A 129 13.15 10.47 19.12
CA ASP A 129 14.25 11.29 18.55
C ASP A 129 13.93 11.85 17.16
N LYS A 130 12.95 11.28 16.44
CA LYS A 130 12.56 11.70 15.09
C LYS A 130 11.27 12.52 15.03
N ILE A 131 10.57 12.65 16.15
CA ILE A 131 9.23 13.30 16.18
C ILE A 131 9.30 14.77 15.80
N GLU A 132 10.25 15.54 16.37
CA GLU A 132 10.39 16.98 16.08
C GLU A 132 10.66 17.21 14.58
N THR A 133 11.65 16.50 14.04
CA THR A 133 11.97 16.60 12.60
C THR A 133 10.79 16.23 11.72
N ALA A 134 9.99 15.24 12.11
CA ALA A 134 8.83 14.81 11.37
C ALA A 134 7.70 15.87 11.40
N LEU A 135 7.46 16.52 12.54
CA LEU A 135 6.48 17.59 12.72
C LEU A 135 6.85 18.84 11.92
N ASP A 136 8.12 19.18 11.87
CA ASP A 136 8.62 20.37 11.17
C ASP A 136 8.61 20.22 9.65
N ASN A 137 8.58 18.99 9.15
CA ASN A 137 8.64 18.68 7.71
C ASN A 137 7.31 18.09 7.21
N PHE A 138 7.23 16.77 7.17
CA PHE A 138 6.14 16.05 6.52
C PHE A 138 4.80 16.19 7.26
N PHE A 139 4.81 16.14 8.61
CA PHE A 139 3.61 16.12 9.45
C PHE A 139 3.08 17.52 9.83
N GLN A 140 3.31 18.50 8.97
CA GLN A 140 2.60 19.79 9.08
C GLN A 140 1.10 19.58 8.75
N THR A 141 0.23 20.23 9.50
CA THR A 141 -1.23 20.09 9.36
C THR A 141 -1.70 20.30 7.92
N ASN A 142 -1.16 21.30 7.22
CA ASN A 142 -1.50 21.54 5.82
C ASN A 142 -1.11 20.38 4.90
N ASN A 143 0.07 19.80 5.08
CA ASN A 143 0.52 18.66 4.27
C ASN A 143 -0.38 17.44 4.52
N ILE A 144 -0.74 17.18 5.77
CA ILE A 144 -1.65 16.08 6.14
C ILE A 144 -3.02 16.27 5.48
N LEU A 145 -3.58 17.49 5.54
CA LEU A 145 -4.89 17.78 4.93
C LEU A 145 -4.87 17.60 3.41
N GLN A 146 -3.82 18.07 2.74
CA GLN A 146 -3.64 17.90 1.29
C GLN A 146 -3.49 16.42 0.89
N LEU A 147 -2.67 15.65 1.62
CA LEU A 147 -2.51 14.22 1.37
C LEU A 147 -3.81 13.44 1.66
N ARG A 148 -4.57 13.84 2.67
CA ARG A 148 -5.89 13.27 2.98
C ARG A 148 -6.88 13.55 1.85
N GLU A 149 -6.96 14.78 1.36
CA GLU A 149 -7.80 15.13 0.20
C GLU A 149 -7.43 14.30 -1.03
N LEU A 150 -6.13 14.18 -1.31
CA LEU A 150 -5.62 13.38 -2.41
C LEU A 150 -6.02 11.90 -2.28
N ALA A 151 -5.92 11.33 -1.08
CA ALA A 151 -6.32 9.95 -0.82
C ALA A 151 -7.83 9.74 -1.05
N LEU A 152 -8.66 10.64 -0.58
CA LEU A 152 -10.12 10.59 -0.78
C LEU A 152 -10.48 10.70 -2.27
N ARG A 153 -9.83 11.61 -3.00
CA ARG A 153 -10.01 11.79 -4.45
C ARG A 153 -9.61 10.53 -5.22
N GLU A 154 -8.50 9.91 -4.87
CA GLU A 154 -8.02 8.69 -5.51
C GLU A 154 -8.97 7.51 -5.29
N VAL A 155 -9.45 7.32 -4.07
CA VAL A 155 -10.44 6.26 -3.77
C VAL A 155 -11.75 6.51 -4.53
N ALA A 156 -12.26 7.74 -4.54
CA ALA A 156 -13.48 8.09 -5.28
C ALA A 156 -13.34 7.82 -6.78
N PHE A 157 -12.18 8.16 -7.38
CA PHE A 157 -11.87 7.88 -8.78
C PHE A 157 -11.90 6.36 -9.06
N ARG A 158 -11.30 5.55 -8.20
CA ARG A 158 -11.26 4.08 -8.38
C ARG A 158 -12.64 3.44 -8.23
N VAL A 159 -13.44 3.90 -7.28
CA VAL A 159 -14.82 3.44 -7.11
C VAL A 159 -15.62 3.76 -8.37
N GLY A 160 -15.52 4.97 -8.91
CA GLY A 160 -16.17 5.39 -10.15
C GLY A 160 -15.79 4.50 -11.33
N LYS A 161 -14.50 4.24 -11.52
CA LYS A 161 -14.00 3.37 -12.60
C LYS A 161 -14.53 1.94 -12.49
N LYS A 162 -14.54 1.36 -11.30
CA LYS A 162 -15.05 0.00 -11.06
C LYS A 162 -16.55 -0.10 -11.35
N VAL A 163 -17.33 0.93 -11.01
CA VAL A 163 -18.76 1.01 -11.34
C VAL A 163 -18.96 1.05 -12.86
N GLU A 164 -18.19 1.85 -13.59
CA GLU A 164 -18.26 1.92 -15.05
C GLU A 164 -17.95 0.58 -15.71
N GLU A 165 -16.91 -0.11 -15.28
CA GLU A 165 -16.53 -1.44 -15.78
C GLU A 165 -17.65 -2.48 -15.55
N GLN A 166 -18.29 -2.46 -14.39
CA GLN A 166 -19.41 -3.34 -14.07
C GLN A 166 -20.64 -3.05 -14.94
N LEU A 167 -20.93 -1.79 -15.23
CA LEU A 167 -22.04 -1.40 -16.10
C LEU A 167 -21.78 -1.84 -17.53
N GLN A 168 -20.58 -1.63 -18.07
CA GLN A 168 -20.19 -2.08 -19.40
C GLN A 168 -20.31 -3.60 -19.56
N THR A 169 -19.90 -4.35 -18.55
CA THR A 169 -19.99 -5.81 -18.54
C THR A 169 -21.45 -6.30 -18.57
N LYS A 170 -22.35 -5.61 -17.88
CA LYS A 170 -23.79 -5.90 -17.91
C LYS A 170 -24.43 -5.61 -19.28
N ASP A 171 -24.06 -4.49 -19.91
CA ASP A 171 -24.55 -4.12 -21.23
C ASP A 171 -24.08 -5.10 -22.31
N VAL A 172 -22.84 -5.59 -22.24
CA VAL A 172 -22.34 -6.61 -23.17
C VAL A 172 -23.10 -7.93 -23.00
N ARG A 173 -23.40 -8.35 -21.76
CA ARG A 173 -24.22 -9.55 -21.51
C ARG A 173 -25.67 -9.39 -22.01
N ALA A 174 -26.27 -8.23 -21.80
CA ALA A 174 -27.63 -7.93 -22.28
C ALA A 174 -27.71 -7.97 -23.83
N LYS A 175 -26.72 -7.40 -24.52
CA LYS A 175 -26.62 -7.43 -25.98
C LYS A 175 -26.31 -8.84 -26.56
N GLY A 176 -25.56 -9.65 -25.79
CA GLY A 176 -25.29 -11.06 -26.15
C GLY A 176 -26.53 -11.97 -26.10
N MET A 177 -27.45 -11.71 -25.18
CA MET A 177 -28.71 -12.47 -25.05
C MET A 177 -29.79 -12.10 -26.10
N SER A 178 -29.66 -10.95 -26.76
CA SER A 178 -30.60 -10.53 -27.82
C SER A 178 -30.29 -11.12 -29.20
N ARG A 179 -29.33 -12.01 -29.33
CA ARG A 179 -28.93 -12.61 -30.64
C ARG A 179 -29.26 -14.10 -30.78
N VAL A 180 -30.16 -14.63 -29.99
CA VAL A 180 -30.67 -15.99 -30.13
C VAL A 180 -32.18 -15.90 -30.29
N VAL A 181 -32.64 -15.62 -31.51
CA VAL A 181 -33.96 -15.95 -32.05
C VAL A 181 -33.77 -16.40 -33.50
#